data_9d5417bc18fb4ff96fa7b6dfa53fe507
#
_entry.id   9d5417bc18fb4ff96fa7b6dfa53fe507
#
_cell.length_a   1.000
_cell.length_b   1.000
_cell.length_c   1.000
_cell.angle_alpha   90.00
_cell.angle_beta   90.00
_cell.angle_gamma   90.00
#
_symmetry.space_group_name_H-M   'P 1'
#
loop_
_entity.id
_entity.type
_entity.pdbx_description
1 polymer ?
#
loop_
_entity_poly.entity_id
_entity_poly.type
_entity_poly.pdbx_seq_one_letter_code
_entity_poly.pdbx_strand_id
1 'polypeptide(L)'
;MSVRIESMGFATPFLERTQQDIGREQAQLWNLSASSQERWQRMIDHCGIERRAAVMPLKEIVSLTTSQRMKCFSKHAPALAVRAIEQALARGNHAAQDITDLIVVTCTGFESPGPLHDMCVRAGLSASVRTSQIGFMGCFGGICGLDAAAGAALRHEGAVVLLVCVELCSLHLRNDRDAQNMVASLLFADGAAALIVSNNSFHPAHSAKNALERNGGMTLDHAQKSNGALAQSHTPLITVGPRQARRIPETAHAMSWQITDAGFAMTLDRSVPAHIEQTAPIALGDLRQCAIHPGGSAILDAMERGANARACGGLAPESLSAARGVLRDHGNMSSGSVFFVLDRLLQSGVTGDMAVIAFGPGLTVDQIHLAATPAHANHAQSPQRVANRWNTPVVAQQS
;
A
#
# COMPACT_ATOMS: atom_id res chain seq x y z
N MET A 1 20.98 -11.28 9.35
CA MET A 1 19.81 -10.65 9.99
C MET A 1 18.69 -10.70 8.97
N SER A 2 17.49 -11.14 9.33
CA SER A 2 16.32 -11.10 8.44
C SER A 2 15.39 -9.97 8.89
N VAL A 3 14.82 -9.24 7.94
CA VAL A 3 13.85 -8.19 8.19
C VAL A 3 12.45 -8.78 8.11
N ARG A 4 11.54 -8.31 8.96
CA ARG A 4 10.17 -8.82 9.07
C ARG A 4 9.16 -7.68 9.08
N ILE A 5 8.00 -7.96 8.52
CA ILE A 5 6.79 -7.19 8.80
C ILE A 5 6.16 -7.80 10.04
N GLU A 6 6.14 -7.04 11.13
CA GLU A 6 5.61 -7.48 12.44
C GLU A 6 4.08 -7.35 12.48
N SER A 7 3.58 -6.28 11.89
CA SER A 7 2.14 -5.99 11.86
C SER A 7 1.77 -5.00 10.78
N MET A 8 0.48 -4.95 10.48
CA MET A 8 -0.12 -4.02 9.53
C MET A 8 -1.40 -3.43 10.10
N GLY A 9 -1.68 -2.17 9.76
CA GLY A 9 -2.91 -1.47 10.12
C GLY A 9 -3.43 -0.67 8.94
N PHE A 10 -4.76 -0.46 8.89
CA PHE A 10 -5.43 0.10 7.73
C PHE A 10 -6.51 1.09 8.14
N ALA A 11 -6.70 2.12 7.34
CA ALA A 11 -7.78 3.08 7.56
C ALA A 11 -8.31 3.61 6.22
N THR A 12 -9.62 3.77 6.15
CA THR A 12 -10.31 4.52 5.08
C THR A 12 -11.07 5.69 5.69
N PRO A 13 -11.33 6.78 4.95
CA PRO A 13 -12.21 7.85 5.41
C PRO A 13 -13.60 7.35 5.82
N PHE A 14 -14.28 8.08 6.68
CA PHE A 14 -15.65 7.73 7.10
C PHE A 14 -16.72 8.03 6.04
N LEU A 15 -16.43 8.91 5.07
CA LEU A 15 -17.34 9.18 3.97
C LEU A 15 -17.17 8.09 2.89
N GLU A 16 -17.82 6.96 3.11
CA GLU A 16 -17.89 5.86 2.14
C GLU A 16 -19.20 5.93 1.37
N ARG A 17 -19.14 5.70 0.06
CA ARG A 17 -20.30 5.75 -0.83
C ARG A 17 -20.23 4.64 -1.88
N THR A 18 -21.39 4.24 -2.39
CA THR A 18 -21.43 3.28 -3.50
C THR A 18 -20.87 3.91 -4.77
N GLN A 19 -20.29 3.08 -5.62
CA GLN A 19 -19.76 3.52 -6.91
C GLN A 19 -20.87 4.12 -7.80
N GLN A 20 -22.08 3.59 -7.69
CA GLN A 20 -23.24 4.10 -8.41
C GLN A 20 -23.63 5.53 -7.98
N ASP A 21 -23.61 5.81 -6.66
CA ASP A 21 -23.91 7.16 -6.16
C ASP A 21 -22.84 8.18 -6.56
N ILE A 22 -21.57 7.77 -6.46
CA ILE A 22 -20.42 8.58 -6.89
C ILE A 22 -20.52 8.86 -8.39
N GLY A 23 -20.79 7.85 -9.20
CA GLY A 23 -20.89 7.99 -10.65
C GLY A 23 -22.05 8.89 -11.09
N ARG A 24 -23.20 8.83 -10.40
CA ARG A 24 -24.32 9.75 -10.64
C ARG A 24 -23.95 11.19 -10.32
N GLU A 25 -23.30 11.44 -9.18
CA GLU A 25 -22.83 12.78 -8.82
C GLU A 25 -21.80 13.31 -9.83
N GLN A 26 -20.85 12.48 -10.26
CA GLN A 26 -19.85 12.85 -11.28
C GLN A 26 -20.51 13.19 -12.62
N ALA A 27 -21.52 12.42 -13.07
CA ALA A 27 -22.27 12.71 -14.28
C ALA A 27 -22.97 14.07 -14.22
N GLN A 28 -23.50 14.45 -13.06
CA GLN A 28 -24.10 15.76 -12.81
C GLN A 28 -23.06 16.88 -12.81
N LEU A 29 -21.95 16.70 -12.07
CA LEU A 29 -20.84 17.67 -11.99
C LEU A 29 -20.26 17.99 -13.38
N TRP A 30 -20.14 16.98 -14.23
CA TRP A 30 -19.64 17.14 -15.59
C TRP A 30 -20.71 17.54 -16.61
N ASN A 31 -21.97 17.65 -16.20
CA ASN A 31 -23.11 17.96 -17.08
C ASN A 31 -23.10 17.09 -18.34
N LEU A 32 -23.05 15.75 -18.16
CA LEU A 32 -22.98 14.81 -19.28
C LEU A 32 -24.29 14.78 -20.06
N SER A 33 -24.21 14.75 -21.40
CA SER A 33 -25.36 14.48 -22.26
C SER A 33 -25.91 13.07 -22.05
N ALA A 34 -27.17 12.80 -22.43
CA ALA A 34 -27.78 11.48 -22.27
C ALA A 34 -26.92 10.33 -22.83
N SER A 35 -26.40 10.49 -24.06
CA SER A 35 -25.53 9.48 -24.68
C SER A 35 -24.19 9.30 -23.96
N SER A 36 -23.66 10.34 -23.32
CA SER A 36 -22.45 10.27 -22.50
C SER A 36 -22.74 9.64 -21.14
N GLN A 37 -23.91 9.88 -20.57
CA GLN A 37 -24.35 9.22 -19.33
C GLN A 37 -24.49 7.70 -19.50
N GLU A 38 -25.04 7.23 -20.62
CA GLU A 38 -25.10 5.79 -20.92
C GLU A 38 -23.71 5.13 -21.03
N ARG A 39 -22.75 5.82 -21.68
CA ARG A 39 -21.37 5.33 -21.75
C ARG A 39 -20.71 5.32 -20.37
N TRP A 40 -20.92 6.38 -19.60
CA TRP A 40 -20.42 6.50 -18.24
C TRP A 40 -20.97 5.40 -17.34
N GLN A 41 -22.29 5.14 -17.42
CA GLN A 41 -22.93 4.06 -16.67
C GLN A 41 -22.32 2.69 -17.00
N ARG A 42 -22.08 2.39 -18.28
CA ARG A 42 -21.39 1.14 -18.66
C ARG A 42 -19.98 1.05 -18.05
N MET A 43 -19.24 2.16 -17.98
CA MET A 43 -17.92 2.17 -17.33
C MET A 43 -18.04 1.88 -15.83
N ILE A 44 -19.03 2.45 -15.15
CA ILE A 44 -19.33 2.19 -13.73
C ILE A 44 -19.64 0.71 -13.50
N ASP A 45 -20.51 0.14 -14.32
CA ASP A 45 -20.96 -1.26 -14.18
C ASP A 45 -19.82 -2.28 -14.38
N HIS A 46 -18.78 -1.92 -15.13
CA HIS A 46 -17.67 -2.80 -15.47
C HIS A 46 -16.34 -2.46 -14.77
N CYS A 47 -16.28 -1.42 -13.94
CA CYS A 47 -15.03 -1.01 -13.28
C CYS A 47 -14.54 -1.99 -12.19
N GLY A 48 -15.42 -2.88 -11.71
CA GLY A 48 -15.11 -3.83 -10.65
C GLY A 48 -15.08 -3.23 -9.24
N ILE A 49 -15.66 -2.03 -9.06
CA ILE A 49 -15.71 -1.30 -7.78
C ILE A 49 -17.16 -1.18 -7.33
N GLU A 50 -17.46 -1.53 -6.08
CA GLU A 50 -18.78 -1.36 -5.47
C GLU A 50 -18.87 -0.11 -4.61
N ARG A 51 -17.79 0.22 -3.90
CA ARG A 51 -17.74 1.37 -2.98
C ARG A 51 -16.36 1.99 -2.88
N ARG A 52 -16.33 3.26 -2.54
CA ARG A 52 -15.09 4.02 -2.30
C ARG A 52 -15.29 5.01 -1.17
N ALA A 53 -14.19 5.31 -0.47
CA ALA A 53 -14.16 6.36 0.54
C ALA A 53 -13.44 7.60 0.03
N ALA A 54 -13.87 8.77 0.51
CA ALA A 54 -13.26 10.07 0.25
C ALA A 54 -13.24 10.91 1.53
N VAL A 55 -12.25 11.81 1.68
CA VAL A 55 -12.15 12.66 2.87
C VAL A 55 -13.16 13.79 2.89
N MET A 56 -13.74 14.14 1.74
CA MET A 56 -14.74 15.19 1.62
C MET A 56 -15.65 14.98 0.39
N PRO A 57 -16.81 15.63 0.32
CA PRO A 57 -17.76 15.52 -0.80
C PRO A 57 -17.12 15.98 -2.13
N LEU A 58 -17.39 15.27 -3.23
CA LEU A 58 -16.82 15.55 -4.55
C LEU A 58 -17.15 16.95 -5.05
N LYS A 59 -18.38 17.42 -4.81
CA LYS A 59 -18.83 18.77 -5.21
C LYS A 59 -17.99 19.89 -4.59
N GLU A 60 -17.42 19.66 -3.42
CA GLU A 60 -16.53 20.63 -2.76
C GLU A 60 -15.12 20.59 -3.35
N ILE A 61 -14.65 19.39 -3.76
CA ILE A 61 -13.31 19.18 -4.30
C ILE A 61 -13.14 19.83 -5.67
N VAL A 62 -14.13 19.71 -6.56
CA VAL A 62 -13.99 20.13 -7.97
C VAL A 62 -13.74 21.62 -8.16
N SER A 63 -14.11 22.47 -7.18
CA SER A 63 -13.88 23.91 -7.19
C SER A 63 -12.54 24.34 -6.60
N LEU A 64 -11.78 23.42 -5.98
CA LEU A 64 -10.54 23.74 -5.29
C LEU A 64 -9.37 23.91 -6.26
N THR A 65 -8.57 24.94 -6.04
CA THR A 65 -7.23 25.10 -6.63
C THR A 65 -6.29 24.05 -6.05
N THR A 66 -5.18 23.78 -6.73
CA THR A 66 -4.14 22.85 -6.23
C THR A 66 -3.64 23.24 -4.85
N SER A 67 -3.39 24.53 -4.60
CA SER A 67 -2.99 25.01 -3.27
C SER A 67 -4.03 24.70 -2.19
N GLN A 68 -5.33 24.86 -2.48
CA GLN A 68 -6.40 24.51 -1.54
C GLN A 68 -6.48 23.02 -1.30
N ARG A 69 -6.27 22.18 -2.34
CA ARG A 69 -6.21 20.71 -2.23
C ARG A 69 -5.05 20.27 -1.34
N MET A 70 -3.89 20.92 -1.44
CA MET A 70 -2.75 20.64 -0.55
C MET A 70 -3.07 20.99 0.90
N LYS A 71 -3.74 22.11 1.17
CA LYS A 71 -4.23 22.44 2.53
C LYS A 71 -5.23 21.40 3.05
N CYS A 72 -6.12 20.89 2.19
CA CYS A 72 -7.03 19.79 2.56
C CYS A 72 -6.23 18.51 2.86
N PHE A 73 -5.20 18.20 2.06
CA PHE A 73 -4.33 17.05 2.30
C PHE A 73 -3.68 17.14 3.69
N SER A 74 -3.02 18.24 4.00
CA SER A 74 -2.35 18.46 5.30
C SER A 74 -3.31 18.40 6.49
N LYS A 75 -4.57 18.81 6.28
CA LYS A 75 -5.61 18.73 7.31
C LYS A 75 -6.10 17.31 7.58
N HIS A 76 -6.28 16.49 6.52
CA HIS A 76 -6.98 15.21 6.62
C HIS A 76 -6.05 13.99 6.65
N ALA A 77 -4.90 14.04 5.96
CA ALA A 77 -3.99 12.91 5.87
C ALA A 77 -3.43 12.45 7.23
N PRO A 78 -3.01 13.34 8.17
CA PRO A 78 -2.51 12.91 9.46
C PRO A 78 -3.53 12.12 10.28
N ALA A 79 -4.78 12.58 10.33
CA ALA A 79 -5.82 11.89 11.09
C ALA A 79 -6.14 10.50 10.51
N LEU A 80 -6.13 10.36 9.18
CA LEU A 80 -6.32 9.07 8.53
C LEU A 80 -5.14 8.13 8.77
N ALA A 81 -3.91 8.63 8.63
CA ALA A 81 -2.68 7.89 8.87
C ALA A 81 -2.58 7.38 10.31
N VAL A 82 -2.89 8.24 11.30
CA VAL A 82 -2.85 7.88 12.72
C VAL A 82 -3.76 6.70 13.05
N ARG A 83 -4.95 6.62 12.46
CA ARG A 83 -5.84 5.45 12.63
C ARG A 83 -5.22 4.14 12.14
N ALA A 84 -4.50 4.18 11.01
CA ALA A 84 -3.76 3.01 10.53
C ALA A 84 -2.55 2.69 11.43
N ILE A 85 -1.83 3.71 11.91
CA ILE A 85 -0.70 3.57 12.84
C ILE A 85 -1.14 2.91 14.13
N GLU A 86 -2.21 3.42 14.77
CA GLU A 86 -2.75 2.87 16.02
C GLU A 86 -3.12 1.40 15.87
N GLN A 87 -3.72 1.03 14.75
CA GLN A 87 -4.06 -0.36 14.47
C GLN A 87 -2.80 -1.24 14.28
N ALA A 88 -1.78 -0.74 13.58
CA ALA A 88 -0.53 -1.47 13.39
C ALA A 88 0.21 -1.65 14.74
N LEU A 89 0.31 -0.59 15.56
CA LEU A 89 0.91 -0.65 16.88
C LEU A 89 0.20 -1.67 17.78
N ALA A 90 -1.13 -1.62 17.83
CA ALA A 90 -1.93 -2.54 18.64
C ALA A 90 -1.76 -4.00 18.20
N ARG A 91 -1.79 -4.29 16.90
CA ARG A 91 -1.60 -5.64 16.35
C ARG A 91 -0.20 -6.19 16.57
N GLY A 92 0.83 -5.32 16.52
CA GLY A 92 2.23 -5.69 16.74
C GLY A 92 2.65 -5.68 18.20
N ASN A 93 1.77 -5.25 19.12
CA ASN A 93 2.09 -5.05 20.54
C ASN A 93 3.31 -4.13 20.75
N HIS A 94 3.38 -3.04 19.96
CA HIS A 94 4.40 -2.02 20.05
C HIS A 94 3.84 -0.75 20.72
N ALA A 95 4.68 -0.07 21.54
CA ALA A 95 4.40 1.28 21.95
C ALA A 95 4.87 2.28 20.88
N ALA A 96 4.21 3.42 20.78
CA ALA A 96 4.60 4.47 19.84
C ALA A 96 6.06 4.94 20.04
N GLN A 97 6.54 4.91 21.29
CA GLN A 97 7.91 5.28 21.68
C GLN A 97 8.96 4.25 21.25
N ASP A 98 8.57 3.03 20.88
CA ASP A 98 9.51 2.00 20.36
C ASP A 98 9.91 2.30 18.93
N ILE A 99 9.14 3.14 18.21
CA ILE A 99 9.41 3.50 16.82
C ILE A 99 10.68 4.35 16.72
N THR A 100 11.66 3.86 15.99
CA THR A 100 12.95 4.53 15.76
C THR A 100 12.98 5.34 14.46
N ASP A 101 12.23 4.91 13.46
CA ASP A 101 12.15 5.53 12.15
C ASP A 101 10.70 5.59 11.67
N LEU A 102 10.30 6.73 11.07
CA LEU A 102 9.05 6.89 10.35
C LEU A 102 9.35 7.15 8.87
N ILE A 103 8.80 6.31 7.99
CA ILE A 103 8.85 6.51 6.55
C ILE A 103 7.42 6.73 6.07
N VAL A 104 7.15 7.89 5.48
CA VAL A 104 5.84 8.21 4.89
C VAL A 104 5.93 8.18 3.38
N VAL A 105 4.99 7.47 2.75
CA VAL A 105 4.81 7.41 1.29
C VAL A 105 3.50 8.12 0.94
N THR A 106 3.58 9.09 0.03
CA THR A 106 2.40 9.73 -0.54
C THR A 106 2.69 10.31 -1.91
N CYS A 107 1.74 10.18 -2.82
CA CYS A 107 1.78 10.76 -4.17
C CYS A 107 0.70 11.83 -4.36
N THR A 108 -0.13 12.08 -3.35
CA THR A 108 -1.32 12.94 -3.42
C THR A 108 -1.23 14.19 -2.54
N GLY A 109 -0.14 14.33 -1.81
CA GLY A 109 0.16 15.51 -1.00
C GLY A 109 1.56 16.04 -1.24
N PHE A 110 1.70 17.36 -1.22
CA PHE A 110 2.94 18.07 -1.51
C PHE A 110 3.08 19.31 -0.62
N GLU A 111 3.73 19.12 0.52
CA GLU A 111 3.98 20.19 1.50
C GLU A 111 5.20 19.82 2.37
N SER A 112 5.94 20.82 2.82
CA SER A 112 7.05 20.65 3.77
C SER A 112 6.85 21.58 4.97
N PRO A 113 6.96 21.09 6.22
CA PRO A 113 7.29 19.73 6.66
C PRO A 113 6.19 18.70 6.40
N GLY A 114 5.05 19.11 5.84
CA GLY A 114 3.95 18.27 5.44
C GLY A 114 3.30 17.52 6.61
N PRO A 115 2.59 16.41 6.32
CA PRO A 115 1.86 15.66 7.33
C PRO A 115 2.76 14.91 8.32
N LEU A 116 4.06 14.78 8.06
CA LEU A 116 5.02 14.03 8.88
C LEU A 116 5.04 14.49 10.33
N HIS A 117 5.18 15.80 10.56
CA HIS A 117 5.27 16.37 11.89
C HIS A 117 3.98 16.11 12.69
N ASP A 118 2.84 16.38 12.08
CA ASP A 118 1.53 16.20 12.73
C ASP A 118 1.24 14.72 13.02
N MET A 119 1.67 13.81 12.14
CA MET A 119 1.60 12.37 12.38
C MET A 119 2.44 11.94 13.58
N CYS A 120 3.69 12.43 13.70
CA CYS A 120 4.55 12.13 14.83
C CYS A 120 3.91 12.55 16.16
N VAL A 121 3.39 13.78 16.23
CA VAL A 121 2.76 14.33 17.43
C VAL A 121 1.50 13.56 17.79
N ARG A 122 0.58 13.36 16.84
CA ARG A 122 -0.71 12.69 17.09
C ARG A 122 -0.57 11.21 17.42
N ALA A 123 0.39 10.52 16.78
CA ALA A 123 0.66 9.12 17.08
C ALA A 123 1.49 8.92 18.37
N GLY A 124 1.95 10.01 19.01
CA GLY A 124 2.76 9.95 20.21
C GLY A 124 4.16 9.35 19.99
N LEU A 125 4.74 9.53 18.80
CA LEU A 125 6.09 9.04 18.51
C LEU A 125 7.14 9.85 19.29
N SER A 126 8.30 9.25 19.53
CA SER A 126 9.43 9.93 20.17
C SER A 126 9.84 11.19 19.40
N ALA A 127 10.23 12.25 20.11
CA ALA A 127 10.82 13.45 19.49
C ALA A 127 12.15 13.15 18.76
N SER A 128 12.80 12.03 19.04
CA SER A 128 14.03 11.55 18.40
C SER A 128 13.78 10.62 17.20
N VAL A 129 12.51 10.36 16.81
CA VAL A 129 12.18 9.52 15.66
C VAL A 129 12.81 10.11 14.38
N ARG A 130 13.51 9.29 13.62
CA ARG A 130 14.04 9.70 12.32
C ARG A 130 12.93 9.65 11.29
N THR A 131 12.77 10.70 10.50
CA THR A 131 11.68 10.81 9.53
C THR A 131 12.21 10.87 8.09
N SER A 132 11.50 10.22 7.18
CA SER A 132 11.76 10.27 5.74
C SER A 132 10.43 10.28 4.98
N GLN A 133 10.39 10.98 3.84
CA GLN A 133 9.23 10.99 2.96
C GLN A 133 9.62 10.55 1.56
N ILE A 134 8.82 9.65 0.97
CA ILE A 134 8.93 9.17 -0.41
C ILE A 134 7.70 9.68 -1.15
N GLY A 135 7.92 10.49 -2.18
CA GLY A 135 6.85 11.08 -2.99
C GLY A 135 6.94 10.72 -4.46
N PHE A 136 5.83 10.90 -5.17
CA PHE A 136 5.73 10.83 -6.63
C PHE A 136 6.18 9.52 -7.30
N MET A 137 6.20 8.40 -6.56
CA MET A 137 6.44 7.06 -7.11
C MET A 137 5.18 6.47 -7.74
N GLY A 138 3.99 7.04 -7.47
CA GLY A 138 2.72 6.47 -7.88
C GLY A 138 2.37 5.20 -7.12
N CYS A 139 1.60 4.31 -7.75
CA CYS A 139 1.04 3.13 -7.08
C CYS A 139 2.10 2.11 -6.60
N PHE A 140 3.34 2.12 -7.14
CA PHE A 140 4.41 1.28 -6.60
C PHE A 140 5.18 1.92 -5.42
N GLY A 141 4.81 3.12 -5.01
CA GLY A 141 5.44 3.83 -3.90
C GLY A 141 5.46 3.04 -2.59
N GLY A 142 4.43 2.23 -2.32
CA GLY A 142 4.39 1.35 -1.16
C GLY A 142 5.53 0.33 -1.14
N ILE A 143 5.88 -0.25 -2.29
CA ILE A 143 7.00 -1.19 -2.43
C ILE A 143 8.34 -0.46 -2.21
N CYS A 144 8.50 0.75 -2.77
CA CYS A 144 9.67 1.61 -2.49
C CYS A 144 9.79 1.89 -0.99
N GLY A 145 8.67 2.17 -0.32
CA GLY A 145 8.62 2.39 1.12
C GLY A 145 9.01 1.17 1.93
N LEU A 146 8.53 -0.01 1.55
CA LEU A 146 8.85 -1.26 2.23
C LEU A 146 10.34 -1.63 2.10
N ASP A 147 10.92 -1.42 0.92
CA ASP A 147 12.35 -1.62 0.67
C ASP A 147 13.20 -0.64 1.51
N ALA A 148 12.80 0.64 1.54
CA ALA A 148 13.44 1.64 2.39
C ALA A 148 13.32 1.32 3.88
N ALA A 149 12.15 0.83 4.32
CA ALA A 149 11.93 0.40 5.70
C ALA A 149 12.79 -0.83 6.06
N ALA A 150 12.91 -1.78 5.15
CA ALA A 150 13.80 -2.94 5.34
C ALA A 150 15.26 -2.50 5.47
N GLY A 151 15.73 -1.57 4.62
CA GLY A 151 17.07 -0.99 4.73
C GLY A 151 17.30 -0.22 6.04
N ALA A 152 16.28 0.53 6.50
CA ALA A 152 16.34 1.25 7.78
C ALA A 152 16.38 0.28 8.98
N ALA A 153 15.61 -0.81 8.93
CA ALA A 153 15.61 -1.84 9.98
C ALA A 153 16.97 -2.55 10.16
N LEU A 154 17.80 -2.57 9.12
CA LEU A 154 19.14 -3.17 9.19
C LEU A 154 20.22 -2.24 9.74
N ARG A 155 19.95 -0.93 9.96
CA ARG A 155 20.96 0.05 10.39
C ARG A 155 21.56 -0.23 11.75
N HIS A 156 20.75 -0.69 12.68
CA HIS A 156 21.18 -0.99 14.05
C HIS A 156 20.29 -2.04 14.69
N GLU A 157 20.81 -2.68 15.70
CA GLU A 157 20.05 -3.60 16.54
C GLU A 157 18.92 -2.87 17.26
N GLY A 158 17.74 -3.47 17.30
CA GLY A 158 16.55 -2.87 17.91
C GLY A 158 15.86 -1.78 17.06
N ALA A 159 16.22 -1.62 15.77
CA ALA A 159 15.50 -0.73 14.88
C ALA A 159 14.05 -1.21 14.66
N VAL A 160 13.09 -0.34 14.92
CA VAL A 160 11.66 -0.53 14.66
C VAL A 160 11.18 0.58 13.73
N VAL A 161 10.86 0.23 12.52
CA VAL A 161 10.51 1.18 11.45
C VAL A 161 9.01 1.16 11.23
N LEU A 162 8.38 2.32 11.31
CA LEU A 162 6.99 2.54 10.94
C LEU A 162 6.94 3.07 9.49
N LEU A 163 6.44 2.25 8.58
CA LEU A 163 6.11 2.65 7.22
C LEU A 163 4.65 3.05 7.16
N VAL A 164 4.35 4.21 6.60
CA VAL A 164 2.98 4.71 6.40
C VAL A 164 2.77 5.11 4.94
N CYS A 165 1.82 4.48 4.28
CA CYS A 165 1.31 4.92 2.98
C CYS A 165 -0.01 5.64 3.21
N VAL A 166 -0.14 6.92 2.83
CA VAL A 166 -1.38 7.68 2.96
C VAL A 166 -1.68 8.45 1.69
N GLU A 167 -2.86 8.18 1.13
CA GLU A 167 -3.27 8.75 -0.15
C GLU A 167 -4.68 9.32 -0.08
N LEU A 168 -4.82 10.55 -0.53
CA LEU A 168 -6.10 11.25 -0.67
C LEU A 168 -6.34 11.57 -2.15
N CYS A 169 -6.47 10.51 -2.95
CA CYS A 169 -6.60 10.61 -4.40
C CYS A 169 -7.85 11.39 -4.82
N SER A 170 -8.92 11.32 -4.01
CA SER A 170 -10.17 12.03 -4.28
C SER A 170 -9.96 13.54 -4.40
N LEU A 171 -8.97 14.11 -3.68
CA LEU A 171 -8.65 15.53 -3.72
C LEU A 171 -8.21 16.00 -5.12
N HIS A 172 -7.81 15.10 -6.01
CA HIS A 172 -7.36 15.45 -7.36
C HIS A 172 -8.44 15.25 -8.43
N LEU A 173 -9.69 14.99 -8.02
CA LEU A 173 -10.83 15.01 -8.92
C LEU A 173 -10.93 16.36 -9.66
N ARG A 174 -10.99 16.31 -10.99
CA ARG A 174 -11.04 17.47 -11.86
C ARG A 174 -12.42 17.61 -12.49
N ASN A 175 -12.85 18.83 -12.72
CA ASN A 175 -14.10 19.12 -13.41
C ASN A 175 -13.86 19.27 -14.92
N ASP A 176 -13.29 18.22 -15.54
CA ASP A 176 -13.13 18.14 -16.99
C ASP A 176 -13.59 16.77 -17.52
N ARG A 177 -13.88 16.71 -18.82
CA ARG A 177 -14.41 15.53 -19.51
C ARG A 177 -13.34 14.81 -20.32
N ASP A 178 -12.08 15.05 -20.02
CA ASP A 178 -11.00 14.27 -20.62
C ASP A 178 -11.17 12.79 -20.27
N ALA A 179 -11.04 11.92 -21.26
CA ALA A 179 -11.29 10.48 -21.11
C ALA A 179 -10.38 9.84 -20.03
N GLN A 180 -9.14 10.29 -19.95
CA GLN A 180 -8.18 9.76 -18.96
C GLN A 180 -8.53 10.23 -17.54
N ASN A 181 -8.94 11.50 -17.39
CA ASN A 181 -9.46 12.02 -16.13
C ASN A 181 -10.73 11.29 -15.69
N MET A 182 -11.63 10.99 -16.61
CA MET A 182 -12.84 10.20 -16.32
C MET A 182 -12.49 8.80 -15.81
N VAL A 183 -11.53 8.11 -16.45
CA VAL A 183 -11.05 6.79 -15.99
C VAL A 183 -10.38 6.90 -14.61
N ALA A 184 -9.50 7.86 -14.41
CA ALA A 184 -8.85 8.08 -13.12
C ALA A 184 -9.88 8.34 -12.00
N SER A 185 -10.86 9.22 -12.26
CA SER A 185 -11.92 9.55 -11.31
C SER A 185 -12.87 8.38 -11.00
N LEU A 186 -12.95 7.39 -11.91
CA LEU A 186 -13.69 6.16 -11.71
C LEU A 186 -13.00 5.20 -10.73
N LEU A 187 -11.66 5.18 -10.72
CA LEU A 187 -10.86 4.16 -10.06
C LEU A 187 -10.36 4.58 -8.66
N PHE A 188 -9.87 5.81 -8.53
CA PHE A 188 -9.13 6.23 -7.34
C PHE A 188 -10.01 6.52 -6.12
N ALA A 189 -9.46 6.23 -4.94
CA ALA A 189 -10.07 6.39 -3.62
C ALA A 189 -9.02 6.86 -2.59
N ASP A 190 -9.45 7.15 -1.38
CA ASP A 190 -8.61 7.58 -0.27
C ASP A 190 -8.40 6.43 0.72
N GLY A 191 -7.19 6.34 1.27
CA GLY A 191 -6.86 5.33 2.27
C GLY A 191 -5.46 5.49 2.85
N ALA A 192 -5.22 4.77 3.96
CA ALA A 192 -3.90 4.66 4.58
C ALA A 192 -3.60 3.22 4.98
N ALA A 193 -2.34 2.82 4.84
CA ALA A 193 -1.78 1.59 5.36
C ALA A 193 -0.55 1.91 6.20
N ALA A 194 -0.40 1.26 7.35
CA ALA A 194 0.77 1.36 8.21
C ALA A 194 1.35 -0.03 8.45
N LEU A 195 2.68 -0.16 8.37
CA LEU A 195 3.39 -1.40 8.60
C LEU A 195 4.49 -1.17 9.64
N ILE A 196 4.65 -2.10 10.58
CA ILE A 196 5.81 -2.14 11.47
C ILE A 196 6.80 -3.14 10.90
N VAL A 197 8.02 -2.67 10.67
CA VAL A 197 9.12 -3.45 10.08
C VAL A 197 10.30 -3.43 11.03
N SER A 198 10.83 -4.61 11.37
CA SER A 198 11.97 -4.74 12.28
C SER A 198 12.98 -5.78 11.78
N ASN A 199 14.15 -5.83 12.41
CA ASN A 199 15.07 -6.95 12.26
C ASN A 199 14.85 -7.99 13.38
N ASN A 200 15.39 -9.20 13.21
CA ASN A 200 15.21 -10.33 14.14
C ASN A 200 15.72 -10.10 15.57
N SER A 201 16.38 -8.99 15.85
CA SER A 201 16.92 -8.68 17.17
C SER A 201 15.92 -7.98 18.10
N PHE A 202 14.73 -7.58 17.58
CA PHE A 202 13.70 -7.00 18.42
C PHE A 202 13.01 -8.09 19.26
N HIS A 203 13.17 -8.01 20.58
CA HIS A 203 12.44 -8.80 21.56
C HIS A 203 11.47 -7.89 22.34
N PRO A 204 10.13 -8.12 22.30
CA PRO A 204 9.16 -7.32 23.05
C PRO A 204 9.45 -7.22 24.56
N ALA A 205 10.16 -8.21 25.13
CA ALA A 205 10.60 -8.19 26.52
C ALA A 205 11.60 -7.06 26.85
N HIS A 206 12.32 -6.52 25.87
CA HIS A 206 13.20 -5.36 26.06
C HIS A 206 12.42 -4.06 26.17
N SER A 207 11.28 -3.95 25.45
CA SER A 207 10.38 -2.80 25.56
C SER A 207 9.76 -2.67 26.97
N ALA A 208 9.34 -3.78 27.55
CA ALA A 208 8.83 -3.81 28.93
C ALA A 208 9.88 -3.40 29.96
N LYS A 209 11.14 -3.83 29.77
CA LYS A 209 12.28 -3.47 30.65
C LYS A 209 12.62 -1.98 30.53
N ASN A 210 12.65 -1.45 29.32
CA ASN A 210 12.89 -0.03 29.05
C ASN A 210 11.74 0.86 29.54
N ALA A 211 10.49 0.39 29.54
CA ALA A 211 9.34 1.09 30.10
C ALA A 211 9.40 1.14 31.65
N LEU A 212 9.87 0.08 32.29
CA LEU A 212 10.10 0.02 33.74
C LEU A 212 11.25 0.94 34.18
N GLU A 213 12.32 0.99 33.42
CA GLU A 213 13.46 1.87 33.70
C GLU A 213 13.12 3.36 33.52
N ARG A 214 12.22 3.71 32.59
CA ARG A 214 11.74 5.09 32.35
C ARG A 214 10.73 5.58 33.40
N ASN A 215 9.98 4.69 34.06
CA ASN A 215 8.96 5.04 35.04
C ASN A 215 9.39 4.93 36.51
N GLY A 216 10.70 4.90 36.78
CA GLY A 216 11.23 5.02 38.15
C GLY A 216 10.65 4.00 39.12
N GLY A 217 11.03 2.74 39.03
CA GLY A 217 11.05 1.80 40.17
C GLY A 217 9.69 1.40 40.75
N MET A 218 8.83 0.76 40.00
CA MET A 218 7.72 -0.02 40.56
C MET A 218 8.06 -1.52 40.46
N THR A 219 8.02 -2.19 41.58
CA THR A 219 8.43 -3.59 41.73
C THR A 219 7.54 -4.56 40.98
N LEU A 220 8.16 -5.63 40.47
CA LEU A 220 7.61 -6.68 39.54
C LEU A 220 6.39 -7.48 40.09
N ASP A 221 5.99 -7.33 41.36
CA ASP A 221 4.97 -8.19 41.99
C ASP A 221 3.52 -7.88 41.59
N HIS A 222 3.22 -6.72 40.99
CA HIS A 222 1.85 -6.33 40.63
C HIS A 222 1.52 -6.55 39.16
N ALA A 223 2.52 -6.73 38.29
CA ALA A 223 2.33 -6.91 36.84
C ALA A 223 1.98 -8.35 36.44
N GLN A 224 2.24 -9.34 37.29
CA GLN A 224 2.00 -10.76 36.98
C GLN A 224 0.56 -11.24 37.20
N LYS A 225 -0.32 -10.46 37.82
CA LYS A 225 -1.72 -10.87 38.12
C LYS A 225 -2.76 -10.40 37.10
N SER A 226 -2.38 -9.61 36.10
CA SER A 226 -3.32 -9.15 35.02
C SER A 226 -3.11 -9.81 33.67
N ASN A 227 -2.26 -10.82 33.54
CA ASN A 227 -2.12 -11.63 32.32
C ASN A 227 -3.25 -12.67 32.22
N GLY A 228 -4.48 -12.18 32.06
CA GLY A 228 -5.53 -12.94 31.41
C GLY A 228 -5.10 -13.20 29.97
N ALA A 229 -5.15 -14.47 29.56
CA ALA A 229 -4.76 -15.04 28.28
C ALA A 229 -4.65 -14.01 27.13
N LEU A 230 -3.43 -13.55 26.83
CA LEU A 230 -3.13 -12.90 25.57
C LEU A 230 -3.46 -13.91 24.46
N ALA A 231 -4.51 -13.66 23.70
CA ALA A 231 -4.83 -14.40 22.51
C ALA A 231 -3.55 -14.42 21.67
N GLN A 232 -2.96 -15.61 21.48
CA GLN A 232 -1.79 -15.81 20.62
C GLN A 232 -2.17 -15.27 19.25
N SER A 233 -1.48 -14.24 18.77
CA SER A 233 -1.72 -13.69 17.46
C SER A 233 -1.37 -14.78 16.44
N HIS A 234 -2.38 -15.27 15.72
CA HIS A 234 -2.22 -16.23 14.62
C HIS A 234 -1.63 -15.59 13.34
N THR A 235 -1.07 -14.39 13.46
CA THR A 235 -0.49 -13.67 12.32
C THR A 235 0.78 -14.40 11.85
N PRO A 236 0.87 -14.78 10.56
CA PRO A 236 2.07 -15.42 10.05
C PRO A 236 3.27 -14.48 10.14
N LEU A 237 4.45 -15.06 10.35
CA LEU A 237 5.70 -14.33 10.33
C LEU A 237 6.06 -14.01 8.88
N ILE A 238 6.21 -12.73 8.53
CA ILE A 238 6.46 -12.29 7.16
C ILE A 238 7.91 -11.76 7.05
N THR A 239 8.76 -12.51 6.38
CA THR A 239 10.13 -12.08 6.08
C THR A 239 10.19 -11.30 4.78
N VAL A 240 10.88 -10.17 4.79
CA VAL A 240 11.09 -9.32 3.62
C VAL A 240 12.34 -9.76 2.87
N GLY A 241 12.18 -10.08 1.59
CA GLY A 241 13.23 -10.48 0.65
C GLY A 241 13.64 -9.34 -0.30
N PRO A 242 14.31 -9.67 -1.40
CA PRO A 242 14.82 -8.67 -2.35
C PRO A 242 13.70 -8.00 -3.14
N ARG A 243 13.93 -6.72 -3.48
CA ARG A 243 13.13 -5.93 -4.41
C ARG A 243 13.69 -6.01 -5.82
N GLN A 244 12.80 -6.02 -6.81
CA GLN A 244 13.13 -5.96 -8.23
C GLN A 244 12.22 -4.96 -8.92
N ALA A 245 12.80 -3.96 -9.57
CA ALA A 245 12.06 -2.97 -10.36
C ALA A 245 12.45 -3.06 -11.84
N ARG A 246 11.45 -3.01 -12.71
CA ARG A 246 11.63 -3.03 -14.15
C ARG A 246 10.87 -1.89 -14.82
N ARG A 247 11.60 -1.00 -15.47
CA ARG A 247 11.00 -0.01 -16.38
C ARG A 247 10.77 -0.66 -17.75
N ILE A 248 9.59 -0.43 -18.31
CA ILE A 248 9.26 -0.88 -19.67
C ILE A 248 9.75 0.22 -20.63
N PRO A 249 10.67 -0.07 -21.56
CA PRO A 249 11.19 0.93 -22.48
C PRO A 249 10.08 1.62 -23.28
N GLU A 250 10.29 2.89 -23.64
CA GLU A 250 9.42 3.68 -24.51
C GLU A 250 7.98 3.91 -24.03
N THR A 251 7.68 3.62 -22.76
CA THR A 251 6.34 3.74 -22.19
C THR A 251 6.17 4.90 -21.22
N ALA A 252 7.14 5.83 -21.12
CA ALA A 252 7.08 6.97 -20.21
C ALA A 252 5.81 7.83 -20.37
N HIS A 253 5.27 7.85 -21.61
CA HIS A 253 4.03 8.56 -21.94
C HIS A 253 2.76 7.81 -21.53
N ALA A 254 2.84 6.50 -21.24
CA ALA A 254 1.67 5.64 -21.04
C ALA A 254 1.02 5.86 -19.67
N MET A 255 1.81 6.19 -18.65
CA MET A 255 1.31 6.51 -17.31
C MET A 255 2.18 7.62 -16.69
N SER A 256 1.59 8.75 -16.38
CA SER A 256 2.27 9.89 -15.78
C SER A 256 1.34 10.74 -14.92
N TRP A 257 1.93 11.62 -14.09
CA TRP A 257 1.25 12.64 -13.31
C TRP A 257 1.85 14.00 -13.60
N GLN A 258 0.99 15.00 -13.72
CA GLN A 258 1.39 16.39 -13.86
C GLN A 258 0.65 17.26 -12.84
N ILE A 259 1.36 18.15 -12.17
CA ILE A 259 0.77 19.15 -11.29
C ILE A 259 0.19 20.25 -12.16
N THR A 260 -1.10 20.57 -11.95
CA THR A 260 -1.83 21.63 -12.65
C THR A 260 -2.45 22.60 -11.63
N ASP A 261 -3.03 23.69 -12.09
CA ASP A 261 -3.71 24.67 -11.21
C ASP A 261 -4.99 24.06 -10.56
N ALA A 262 -5.57 23.03 -11.17
CA ALA A 262 -6.81 22.37 -10.73
C ALA A 262 -6.58 20.96 -10.16
N GLY A 263 -5.43 20.70 -9.55
CA GLY A 263 -5.06 19.40 -9.01
C GLY A 263 -4.05 18.66 -9.89
N PHE A 264 -3.88 17.37 -9.69
CA PHE A 264 -2.97 16.54 -10.46
C PHE A 264 -3.69 15.93 -11.66
N ALA A 265 -3.11 16.11 -12.85
CA ALA A 265 -3.59 15.49 -14.07
C ALA A 265 -2.89 14.15 -14.27
N MET A 266 -3.66 13.09 -14.42
CA MET A 266 -3.13 11.76 -14.71
C MET A 266 -3.24 11.47 -16.21
N THR A 267 -2.16 10.98 -16.81
CA THR A 267 -2.19 10.29 -18.08
C THR A 267 -2.28 8.79 -17.83
N LEU A 268 -3.26 8.14 -18.43
CA LEU A 268 -3.43 6.68 -18.37
C LEU A 268 -3.82 6.19 -19.77
N ASP A 269 -2.82 5.74 -20.53
CA ASP A 269 -3.04 5.27 -21.89
C ASP A 269 -3.71 3.89 -21.92
N ARG A 270 -4.53 3.67 -22.94
CA ARG A 270 -5.24 2.41 -23.15
C ARG A 270 -4.31 1.21 -23.42
N SER A 271 -3.03 1.45 -23.76
CA SER A 271 -2.03 0.41 -23.96
C SER A 271 -1.46 -0.18 -22.67
N VAL A 272 -1.65 0.47 -21.53
CA VAL A 272 -1.11 0.04 -20.23
C VAL A 272 -1.43 -1.42 -19.90
N PRO A 273 -2.68 -1.91 -20.03
CA PRO A 273 -2.96 -3.32 -19.78
C PRO A 273 -2.17 -4.28 -20.68
N ALA A 274 -1.98 -3.96 -21.97
CA ALA A 274 -1.21 -4.80 -22.89
C ALA A 274 0.27 -4.89 -22.48
N HIS A 275 0.88 -3.78 -22.06
CA HIS A 275 2.25 -3.79 -21.55
C HIS A 275 2.39 -4.61 -20.27
N ILE A 276 1.41 -4.55 -19.38
CA ILE A 276 1.38 -5.35 -18.14
C ILE A 276 1.25 -6.84 -18.48
N GLU A 277 0.36 -7.22 -19.40
CA GLU A 277 0.19 -8.60 -19.84
C GLU A 277 1.50 -9.19 -20.38
N GLN A 278 2.21 -8.45 -21.23
CA GLN A 278 3.50 -8.86 -21.80
C GLN A 278 4.60 -8.97 -20.73
N THR A 279 4.56 -8.15 -19.70
CA THR A 279 5.59 -8.10 -18.66
C THR A 279 5.33 -9.10 -17.52
N ALA A 280 4.08 -9.48 -17.29
CA ALA A 280 3.67 -10.35 -16.20
C ALA A 280 4.44 -11.69 -16.13
N PRO A 281 4.72 -12.42 -17.24
CA PRO A 281 5.49 -13.65 -17.19
C PRO A 281 6.88 -13.47 -16.60
N ILE A 282 7.55 -12.36 -16.94
CA ILE A 282 8.91 -12.06 -16.48
C ILE A 282 8.90 -11.61 -15.03
N ALA A 283 7.94 -10.73 -14.66
CA ALA A 283 7.81 -10.20 -13.33
C ALA A 283 7.49 -11.30 -12.30
N LEU A 284 6.60 -12.22 -12.66
CA LEU A 284 6.18 -13.29 -11.79
C LEU A 284 7.20 -14.44 -11.66
N GLY A 285 8.03 -14.69 -12.70
CA GLY A 285 8.89 -15.88 -12.72
C GLY A 285 8.08 -17.15 -12.41
N ASP A 286 8.51 -17.93 -11.42
CA ASP A 286 7.81 -19.15 -10.99
C ASP A 286 6.83 -18.93 -9.82
N LEU A 287 6.70 -17.69 -9.33
CA LEU A 287 5.79 -17.38 -8.22
C LEU A 287 4.33 -17.51 -8.65
N ARG A 288 3.55 -18.17 -7.80
CA ARG A 288 2.10 -18.32 -7.99
C ARG A 288 1.29 -17.48 -7.01
N GLN A 289 1.86 -17.17 -5.84
CA GLN A 289 1.23 -16.36 -4.80
C GLN A 289 1.72 -14.92 -4.90
N CYS A 290 0.80 -13.97 -5.09
CA CYS A 290 1.15 -12.56 -5.23
C CYS A 290 0.08 -11.65 -4.63
N ALA A 291 0.49 -10.67 -3.83
CA ALA A 291 -0.33 -9.51 -3.55
C ALA A 291 -0.18 -8.52 -4.72
N ILE A 292 -1.19 -8.43 -5.56
CA ILE A 292 -1.17 -7.62 -6.79
C ILE A 292 -1.87 -6.29 -6.53
N HIS A 293 -1.19 -5.18 -6.81
CA HIS A 293 -1.82 -3.85 -6.71
C HIS A 293 -3.10 -3.77 -7.54
N PRO A 294 -4.26 -3.39 -6.93
CA PRO A 294 -5.55 -3.36 -7.59
C PRO A 294 -5.73 -2.08 -8.41
N GLY A 295 -4.93 -1.92 -9.47
CA GLY A 295 -4.89 -0.71 -10.30
C GLY A 295 -6.17 -0.44 -11.09
N GLY A 296 -7.01 -1.47 -11.27
CA GLY A 296 -8.28 -1.47 -11.98
C GLY A 296 -8.56 -2.86 -12.54
N SER A 297 -9.82 -3.16 -12.92
CA SER A 297 -10.21 -4.48 -13.44
C SER A 297 -9.38 -4.90 -14.65
N ALA A 298 -9.18 -4.01 -15.63
CA ALA A 298 -8.38 -4.29 -16.82
C ALA A 298 -6.91 -4.63 -16.53
N ILE A 299 -6.33 -4.07 -15.46
CA ILE A 299 -4.97 -4.37 -15.02
C ILE A 299 -4.90 -5.78 -14.42
N LEU A 300 -5.88 -6.14 -13.60
CA LEU A 300 -5.95 -7.47 -13.00
C LEU A 300 -6.20 -8.55 -14.06
N ASP A 301 -7.05 -8.27 -15.04
CA ASP A 301 -7.30 -9.16 -16.19
C ASP A 301 -6.03 -9.35 -17.04
N ALA A 302 -5.27 -8.30 -17.27
CA ALA A 302 -4.00 -8.36 -17.98
C ALA A 302 -2.95 -9.18 -17.23
N MET A 303 -2.85 -9.00 -15.91
CA MET A 303 -1.98 -9.83 -15.06
C MET A 303 -2.37 -11.31 -15.11
N GLU A 304 -3.65 -11.61 -15.07
CA GLU A 304 -4.17 -12.98 -15.16
C GLU A 304 -3.82 -13.63 -16.51
N ARG A 305 -4.08 -12.93 -17.62
CA ARG A 305 -3.74 -13.44 -18.96
C ARG A 305 -2.23 -13.66 -19.14
N GLY A 306 -1.42 -12.67 -18.74
CA GLY A 306 0.03 -12.80 -18.83
C GLY A 306 0.58 -13.90 -17.92
N ALA A 307 0.01 -14.08 -16.73
CA ALA A 307 0.38 -15.17 -15.84
C ALA A 307 0.05 -16.54 -16.44
N ASN A 308 -1.11 -16.70 -17.09
CA ASN A 308 -1.55 -17.94 -17.71
C ASN A 308 -0.68 -18.35 -18.91
N ALA A 309 0.06 -17.44 -19.51
CA ALA A 309 1.00 -17.73 -20.60
C ALA A 309 2.31 -18.38 -20.12
N ARG A 310 2.54 -18.51 -18.78
CA ARG A 310 3.77 -19.11 -18.22
C ARG A 310 3.72 -20.64 -18.26
N ALA A 311 4.91 -21.24 -18.41
CA ALA A 311 5.05 -22.71 -18.38
C ALA A 311 4.68 -23.33 -17.01
N CYS A 312 4.90 -22.61 -15.90
CA CYS A 312 4.54 -23.04 -14.55
C CYS A 312 3.03 -22.88 -14.22
N GLY A 313 2.23 -22.38 -15.14
CA GLY A 313 0.80 -22.10 -14.98
C GLY A 313 0.51 -20.71 -14.41
N GLY A 314 -0.78 -20.41 -14.23
CA GLY A 314 -1.29 -19.11 -13.79
C GLY A 314 -1.00 -18.79 -12.33
N LEU A 315 -1.49 -17.63 -11.91
CA LEU A 315 -1.52 -17.22 -10.50
C LEU A 315 -2.47 -18.14 -9.70
N ALA A 316 -2.19 -18.26 -8.41
CA ALA A 316 -3.14 -18.90 -7.51
C ALA A 316 -4.44 -18.07 -7.42
N PRO A 317 -5.61 -18.71 -7.37
CA PRO A 317 -6.90 -18.03 -7.36
C PRO A 317 -7.05 -17.02 -6.22
N GLU A 318 -6.42 -17.27 -5.07
CA GLU A 318 -6.44 -16.43 -3.88
C GLU A 318 -5.80 -15.07 -4.16
N SER A 319 -4.73 -15.02 -4.98
CA SER A 319 -4.03 -13.78 -5.36
C SER A 319 -4.95 -12.83 -6.13
N LEU A 320 -5.66 -13.34 -7.13
CA LEU A 320 -6.60 -12.54 -7.91
C LEU A 320 -7.86 -12.20 -7.11
N SER A 321 -8.37 -13.15 -6.32
CA SER A 321 -9.54 -12.92 -5.46
C SER A 321 -9.27 -11.84 -4.43
N ALA A 322 -8.10 -11.84 -3.78
CA ALA A 322 -7.70 -10.81 -2.83
C ALA A 322 -7.61 -9.43 -3.50
N ALA A 323 -6.95 -9.34 -4.68
CA ALA A 323 -6.79 -8.08 -5.40
C ALA A 323 -8.14 -7.53 -5.91
N ARG A 324 -8.98 -8.37 -6.54
CA ARG A 324 -10.32 -7.98 -7.00
C ARG A 324 -11.23 -7.60 -5.83
N GLY A 325 -11.11 -8.29 -4.70
CA GLY A 325 -11.86 -7.99 -3.49
C GLY A 325 -11.51 -6.62 -2.92
N VAL A 326 -10.22 -6.25 -2.85
CA VAL A 326 -9.80 -4.90 -2.40
C VAL A 326 -10.27 -3.83 -3.38
N LEU A 327 -10.15 -4.07 -4.69
CA LEU A 327 -10.65 -3.14 -5.71
C LEU A 327 -12.17 -2.91 -5.55
N ARG A 328 -12.93 -3.99 -5.37
CA ARG A 328 -14.39 -3.95 -5.19
C ARG A 328 -14.78 -3.11 -3.98
N ASP A 329 -14.13 -3.36 -2.84
CA ASP A 329 -14.56 -2.84 -1.55
C ASP A 329 -14.01 -1.44 -1.24
N HIS A 330 -12.87 -1.05 -1.87
CA HIS A 330 -12.17 0.19 -1.53
C HIS A 330 -11.76 1.05 -2.74
N GLY A 331 -11.78 0.50 -3.97
CA GLY A 331 -11.18 1.15 -5.13
C GLY A 331 -9.64 1.14 -5.09
N ASN A 332 -9.03 2.03 -5.85
CA ASN A 332 -7.57 2.17 -5.94
C ASN A 332 -7.10 3.31 -5.01
N MET A 333 -6.53 2.98 -3.86
CA MET A 333 -5.94 3.91 -2.89
C MET A 333 -4.43 4.12 -3.14
N SER A 334 -4.00 4.08 -4.39
CA SER A 334 -2.60 4.29 -4.82
C SER A 334 -1.60 3.42 -4.04
N SER A 335 -0.55 4.01 -3.45
CA SER A 335 0.59 3.32 -2.84
C SER A 335 0.22 2.36 -1.70
N GLY A 336 -0.86 2.64 -0.97
CA GLY A 336 -1.32 1.82 0.16
C GLY A 336 -2.09 0.57 -0.25
N SER A 337 -2.75 0.57 -1.41
CA SER A 337 -3.71 -0.48 -1.82
C SER A 337 -3.14 -1.89 -1.78
N VAL A 338 -1.89 -2.06 -2.18
CA VAL A 338 -1.25 -3.38 -2.29
C VAL A 338 -1.09 -4.06 -0.92
N PHE A 339 -0.98 -3.28 0.15
CA PHE A 339 -0.90 -3.82 1.52
C PHE A 339 -2.26 -4.29 2.05
N PHE A 340 -3.37 -3.65 1.63
CA PHE A 340 -4.72 -4.21 1.87
C PHE A 340 -4.89 -5.57 1.18
N VAL A 341 -4.32 -5.72 -0.04
CA VAL A 341 -4.34 -7.01 -0.74
C VAL A 341 -3.49 -8.04 -0.01
N LEU A 342 -2.29 -7.66 0.45
CA LEU A 342 -1.41 -8.53 1.21
C LEU A 342 -2.09 -9.02 2.50
N ASP A 343 -2.71 -8.14 3.27
CA ASP A 343 -3.44 -8.51 4.49
C ASP A 343 -4.58 -9.50 4.19
N ARG A 344 -5.39 -9.23 3.16
CA ARG A 344 -6.47 -10.13 2.74
C ARG A 344 -5.96 -11.50 2.29
N LEU A 345 -4.84 -11.53 1.56
CA LEU A 345 -4.21 -12.76 1.11
C LEU A 345 -3.72 -13.60 2.31
N LEU A 346 -3.07 -12.97 3.28
CA LEU A 346 -2.62 -13.62 4.52
C LEU A 346 -3.79 -14.11 5.38
N GLN A 347 -4.87 -13.33 5.47
CA GLN A 347 -6.10 -13.73 6.19
C GLN A 347 -6.79 -14.94 5.53
N SER A 348 -6.61 -15.18 4.24
CA SER A 348 -7.08 -16.40 3.57
C SER A 348 -6.23 -17.64 3.87
N GLY A 349 -5.20 -17.52 4.71
CA GLY A 349 -4.34 -18.63 5.14
C GLY A 349 -3.18 -18.91 4.19
N VAL A 350 -2.92 -18.06 3.22
CA VAL A 350 -1.78 -18.19 2.30
C VAL A 350 -0.47 -18.04 3.06
N THR A 351 0.46 -18.98 2.84
CA THR A 351 1.81 -19.01 3.40
C THR A 351 2.82 -19.44 2.33
N GLY A 352 4.11 -19.33 2.64
CA GLY A 352 5.21 -19.65 1.73
C GLY A 352 5.75 -18.44 0.98
N ASP A 353 6.44 -18.70 -0.12
CA ASP A 353 7.04 -17.67 -0.97
C ASP A 353 5.97 -16.94 -1.79
N MET A 354 5.99 -15.61 -1.74
CA MET A 354 5.09 -14.73 -2.47
C MET A 354 5.78 -13.45 -2.90
N ALA A 355 5.13 -12.65 -3.75
CA ALA A 355 5.56 -11.30 -4.05
C ALA A 355 4.45 -10.28 -3.78
N VAL A 356 4.84 -9.06 -3.45
CA VAL A 356 4.01 -7.86 -3.58
C VAL A 356 4.38 -7.21 -4.89
N ILE A 357 3.41 -6.98 -5.79
CA ILE A 357 3.64 -6.44 -7.15
C ILE A 357 2.77 -5.22 -7.36
N ALA A 358 3.36 -4.14 -7.86
CA ALA A 358 2.65 -2.92 -8.22
C ALA A 358 3.16 -2.33 -9.53
N PHE A 359 2.35 -1.43 -10.10
CA PHE A 359 2.61 -0.76 -11.38
C PHE A 359 2.50 0.75 -11.17
N GLY A 360 3.24 1.52 -11.95
CA GLY A 360 3.15 2.96 -11.83
C GLY A 360 3.85 3.72 -12.96
N PRO A 361 4.03 5.03 -12.78
CA PRO A 361 4.53 5.90 -13.82
C PRO A 361 5.82 5.43 -14.49
N GLY A 362 5.92 5.71 -15.82
CA GLY A 362 7.14 5.50 -16.55
C GLY A 362 7.28 4.31 -17.48
N LEU A 363 6.35 3.45 -17.72
CA LEU A 363 5.62 2.46 -16.98
C LEU A 363 6.60 1.56 -16.22
N THR A 364 6.45 1.46 -14.93
CA THR A 364 7.32 0.65 -14.08
C THR A 364 6.52 -0.50 -13.48
N VAL A 365 7.08 -1.72 -13.52
CA VAL A 365 6.65 -2.87 -12.72
C VAL A 365 7.64 -3.02 -11.58
N ASP A 366 7.15 -3.01 -10.36
CA ASP A 366 7.95 -3.10 -9.15
C ASP A 366 7.44 -4.24 -8.27
N GLN A 367 8.34 -5.02 -7.71
CA GLN A 367 8.00 -6.14 -6.86
C GLN A 367 9.00 -6.30 -5.71
N ILE A 368 8.50 -6.80 -4.59
CA ILE A 368 9.31 -7.21 -3.45
C ILE A 368 8.90 -8.62 -3.04
N HIS A 369 9.89 -9.48 -2.82
CA HIS A 369 9.64 -10.85 -2.40
C HIS A 369 9.36 -10.92 -0.90
N LEU A 370 8.43 -11.79 -0.50
CA LEU A 370 8.10 -12.06 0.88
C LEU A 370 8.07 -13.57 1.11
N ALA A 371 8.36 -13.99 2.34
CA ALA A 371 8.13 -15.36 2.79
C ALA A 371 7.25 -15.33 4.04
N ALA A 372 6.06 -15.91 3.96
CA ALA A 372 5.13 -16.02 5.09
C ALA A 372 5.21 -17.42 5.70
N THR A 373 5.53 -17.51 7.00
CA THR A 373 5.56 -18.78 7.74
C THR A 373 4.43 -18.80 8.77
N PRO A 374 3.76 -19.97 8.98
CA PRO A 374 2.75 -20.08 10.02
C PRO A 374 3.30 -19.73 11.40
N ALA A 375 2.51 -19.09 12.26
CA ALA A 375 2.92 -18.67 13.60
C ALA A 375 3.41 -19.83 14.51
N HIS A 376 3.07 -21.08 14.19
CA HIS A 376 3.44 -22.28 14.96
C HIS A 376 4.59 -23.13 14.37
N ALA A 377 5.24 -22.65 13.29
CA ALA A 377 6.39 -23.36 12.76
C ALA A 377 7.61 -23.16 13.71
N ASN A 378 7.91 -24.16 14.52
CA ASN A 378 9.07 -24.18 15.42
C ASN A 378 10.35 -23.80 14.71
N HIS A 379 11.23 -23.06 15.40
CA HIS A 379 12.51 -22.47 15.00
C HIS A 379 13.58 -23.45 14.43
N ALA A 380 13.21 -24.57 13.82
CA ALA A 380 14.13 -25.62 13.37
C ALA A 380 14.63 -25.50 11.91
N GLN A 381 14.18 -24.50 11.14
CA GLN A 381 14.73 -24.28 9.79
C GLN A 381 15.46 -22.93 9.71
N SER A 382 16.79 -23.02 9.57
CA SER A 382 17.67 -21.86 9.49
C SER A 382 17.36 -20.99 8.25
N PRO A 383 17.42 -19.64 8.38
CA PRO A 383 17.16 -18.68 7.31
C PRO A 383 18.12 -18.77 6.10
N GLN A 384 19.19 -19.52 6.20
CA GLN A 384 20.21 -19.64 5.15
C GLN A 384 19.73 -20.31 3.85
N ARG A 385 18.63 -21.07 3.86
CA ARG A 385 18.08 -21.66 2.63
C ARG A 385 17.28 -20.70 1.77
N VAL A 386 16.73 -19.63 2.34
CA VAL A 386 15.93 -18.64 1.62
C VAL A 386 16.81 -17.68 0.83
N ALA A 387 17.92 -17.21 1.41
CA ALA A 387 18.82 -16.25 0.77
C ALA A 387 19.48 -16.77 -0.52
N ASN A 388 19.72 -18.08 -0.63
CA ASN A 388 20.40 -18.68 -1.79
C ASN A 388 19.49 -18.98 -2.98
N ARG A 389 18.16 -18.94 -2.84
CA ARG A 389 17.22 -19.15 -3.97
C ARG A 389 17.08 -17.94 -4.89
N TRP A 390 17.42 -16.74 -4.41
CA TRP A 390 17.14 -15.48 -5.10
C TRP A 390 18.31 -14.93 -5.91
N ASN A 391 19.49 -15.56 -5.88
CA ASN A 391 20.72 -15.09 -6.52
C ASN A 391 20.94 -15.64 -7.95
N THR A 392 19.93 -16.15 -8.62
CA THR A 392 20.09 -16.57 -10.04
C THR A 392 20.03 -15.32 -10.93
N PRO A 393 21.11 -14.93 -11.63
CA PRO A 393 21.06 -13.81 -12.57
C PRO A 393 20.13 -14.19 -13.71
N VAL A 394 19.17 -13.33 -14.00
CA VAL A 394 18.38 -13.41 -15.24
C VAL A 394 19.35 -13.14 -16.40
N VAL A 395 19.76 -14.17 -17.08
CA VAL A 395 20.54 -14.06 -18.32
C VAL A 395 19.68 -13.31 -19.34
N ALA A 396 20.14 -12.12 -19.70
CA ALA A 396 19.56 -11.36 -20.80
C ALA A 396 19.71 -12.20 -22.09
N GLN A 397 18.62 -12.75 -22.60
CA GLN A 397 18.60 -13.21 -23.98
C GLN A 397 18.54 -11.97 -24.86
N GLN A 398 19.70 -11.63 -25.41
CA GLN A 398 19.82 -10.76 -26.58
C GLN A 398 19.35 -11.54 -27.80
N SER A 399 18.33 -11.08 -28.46
CA SER A 399 18.15 -11.13 -29.92
C SER A 399 17.03 -10.21 -30.33
#